data_92434e9b00e683dcdfbe2779947b9541
#
_entry.id   92434e9b00e683dcdfbe2779947b9541
#
_cell.length_a   1.000
_cell.length_b   1.000
_cell.length_c   1.000
_cell.angle_alpha   90.00
_cell.angle_beta   90.00
_cell.angle_gamma   90.00
#
_symmetry.space_group_name_H-M   'P 1'
#
loop_
_entity.id
_entity.type
_entity.pdbx_description
1 polymer ?
#
loop_
_entity_poly.entity_id
_entity_poly.type
_entity_poly.pdbx_seq_one_letter_code
_entity_poly.pdbx_strand_id
1 'polypeptide(L)'
;MRQDYLRCLIASTMLLLFVNSRALAENELQCGNLYGSANQYGPFDYRVASIDKKQLVEGAHFTRPVEQLIRGNTSAEPGGDLDYTLRAFPNHPRALNSLMQWGFRKKTDRPSGTKWPIWCYFDRAVRFQPDDAQVKMLYAIYLSRKGKPREASIQLEEAQPFVGDSA
;
A
#
# COMPACT_ATOMS: atom_id res chain seq x y z
N MET A 1 -13.68 36.01 -26.64
CA MET A 1 -14.42 34.81 -26.20
C MET A 1 -13.65 33.49 -26.39
N ARG A 2 -13.20 33.10 -27.59
CA ARG A 2 -12.49 31.80 -27.81
C ARG A 2 -11.11 31.73 -27.19
N GLN A 3 -10.36 32.82 -27.13
CA GLN A 3 -9.03 32.88 -26.51
C GLN A 3 -9.09 32.83 -24.97
N ASP A 4 -10.11 33.34 -24.36
CA ASP A 4 -10.28 33.38 -22.91
C ASP A 4 -10.65 31.98 -22.35
N TYR A 5 -11.47 31.22 -23.11
CA TYR A 5 -11.78 29.81 -22.79
C TYR A 5 -10.53 28.92 -22.83
N LEU A 6 -9.64 29.12 -23.81
CA LEU A 6 -8.42 28.34 -23.94
C LEU A 6 -7.44 28.64 -22.79
N ARG A 7 -7.34 29.90 -22.36
CA ARG A 7 -6.53 30.31 -21.21
C ARG A 7 -7.06 29.74 -19.89
N CYS A 8 -8.38 29.72 -19.68
CA CYS A 8 -8.99 29.09 -18.51
C CYS A 8 -8.76 27.58 -18.45
N LEU A 9 -8.86 26.87 -19.59
CA LEU A 9 -8.61 25.42 -19.65
C LEU A 9 -7.15 25.08 -19.35
N ILE A 10 -6.19 25.84 -19.89
CA ILE A 10 -4.76 25.63 -19.65
C ILE A 10 -4.40 25.94 -18.18
N ALA A 11 -4.96 26.99 -17.61
CA ALA A 11 -4.73 27.33 -16.21
C ALA A 11 -5.32 26.27 -15.26
N SER A 12 -6.49 25.73 -15.59
CA SER A 12 -7.13 24.68 -14.78
C SER A 12 -6.37 23.35 -14.81
N THR A 13 -5.87 22.95 -16.00
CA THR A 13 -5.05 21.73 -16.12
C THR A 13 -3.69 21.86 -15.45
N MET A 14 -3.04 23.02 -15.55
CA MET A 14 -1.79 23.26 -14.83
C MET A 14 -1.99 23.23 -13.31
N LEU A 15 -3.05 23.80 -12.79
CA LEU A 15 -3.33 23.81 -11.35
C LEU A 15 -3.54 22.37 -10.82
N LEU A 16 -4.25 21.53 -11.56
CA LEU A 16 -4.47 20.11 -11.20
C LEU A 16 -3.16 19.30 -11.16
N LEU A 17 -2.25 19.56 -12.10
CA LEU A 17 -0.94 18.90 -12.13
C LEU A 17 -0.05 19.30 -10.93
N PHE A 18 -0.09 20.55 -10.49
CA PHE A 18 0.66 21.02 -9.32
C PHE A 18 0.11 20.47 -8.01
N VAL A 19 -1.21 20.30 -7.89
CA VAL A 19 -1.85 19.73 -6.69
C VAL A 19 -1.46 18.26 -6.55
N ASN A 20 -1.50 17.49 -7.62
CA ASN A 20 -1.12 16.08 -7.62
C ASN A 20 0.38 15.88 -7.29
N SER A 21 1.26 16.71 -7.82
CA SER A 21 2.71 16.63 -7.54
C SER A 21 3.03 16.92 -6.08
N ARG A 22 2.33 17.86 -5.44
CA ARG A 22 2.50 18.16 -4.01
C ARG A 22 2.00 17.03 -3.12
N ALA A 23 0.84 16.45 -3.41
CA ALA A 23 0.30 15.32 -2.65
C ALA A 23 1.21 14.10 -2.70
N LEU A 24 1.78 13.78 -3.88
CA LEU A 24 2.74 12.68 -4.04
C LEU A 24 4.02 12.92 -3.25
N ALA A 25 4.56 14.14 -3.27
CA ALA A 25 5.77 14.49 -2.52
C ALA A 25 5.53 14.45 -1.00
N GLU A 26 4.36 14.87 -0.53
CA GLU A 26 3.98 14.83 0.88
C GLU A 26 3.82 13.39 1.38
N ASN A 27 3.24 12.51 0.59
CA ASN A 27 3.13 11.09 0.91
C ASN A 27 4.51 10.39 0.94
N GLU A 28 5.44 10.74 0.08
CA GLU A 28 6.81 10.23 0.13
C GLU A 28 7.53 10.66 1.42
N LEU A 29 7.34 11.90 1.87
CA LEU A 29 7.90 12.38 3.14
C LEU A 29 7.34 11.63 4.34
N GLN A 30 6.04 11.28 4.32
CA GLN A 30 5.38 10.60 5.44
C GLN A 30 5.57 9.08 5.41
N CYS A 31 5.53 8.45 4.24
CA CYS A 31 5.54 7.00 4.07
C CYS A 31 6.90 6.45 3.59
N GLY A 32 7.90 7.30 3.46
CA GLY A 32 9.24 6.96 3.02
C GLY A 32 9.35 6.59 1.54
N ASN A 33 10.58 6.52 1.04
CA ASN A 33 10.87 6.12 -0.33
C ASN A 33 10.46 4.66 -0.57
N LEU A 34 9.82 4.38 -1.69
CA LEU A 34 9.43 3.03 -2.10
C LEU A 34 10.63 2.11 -2.28
N TYR A 35 11.66 2.61 -2.93
CA TYR A 35 12.82 1.81 -3.31
C TYR A 35 13.86 1.68 -2.19
N GLY A 36 13.60 2.30 -1.03
CA GLY A 36 14.38 2.11 0.19
C GLY A 36 15.84 2.55 0.09
N SER A 37 16.67 1.96 0.94
CA SER A 37 18.13 2.10 0.89
C SER A 37 18.77 1.00 0.03
N ALA A 38 20.01 1.20 -0.39
CA ALA A 38 20.76 0.23 -1.22
C ALA A 38 20.83 -1.21 -0.67
N ASN A 39 20.62 -1.38 0.63
CA ASN A 39 20.66 -2.69 1.31
C ASN A 39 19.27 -3.30 1.58
N GLN A 40 18.19 -2.71 1.06
CA GLN A 40 16.85 -3.27 1.22
C GLN A 40 16.62 -4.40 0.23
N TYR A 41 16.16 -5.56 0.71
CA TYR A 41 15.69 -6.65 -0.15
C TYR A 41 14.31 -6.28 -0.74
N GLY A 42 14.22 -6.13 -2.06
CA GLY A 42 13.04 -5.60 -2.74
C GLY A 42 13.14 -4.08 -2.99
N PRO A 43 12.04 -3.41 -3.40
CA PRO A 43 10.70 -3.99 -3.57
C PRO A 43 10.56 -4.87 -4.82
N PHE A 44 9.74 -5.92 -4.70
CA PHE A 44 9.36 -6.81 -5.81
C PHE A 44 7.85 -6.83 -5.97
N ASP A 45 7.36 -6.90 -7.21
CA ASP A 45 5.95 -7.13 -7.48
C ASP A 45 5.59 -8.57 -7.10
N TYR A 46 4.71 -8.72 -6.10
CA TYR A 46 4.31 -10.02 -5.57
C TYR A 46 3.61 -10.89 -6.64
N ARG A 47 2.86 -10.30 -7.57
CA ARG A 47 2.13 -11.03 -8.63
C ARG A 47 3.07 -11.85 -9.51
N VAL A 48 4.22 -11.26 -9.87
CA VAL A 48 5.17 -11.83 -10.85
C VAL A 48 6.53 -12.24 -10.26
N ALA A 49 6.75 -12.03 -8.97
CA ALA A 49 7.99 -12.44 -8.32
C ALA A 49 8.19 -13.94 -8.38
N SER A 50 9.45 -14.38 -8.55
CA SER A 50 9.80 -15.80 -8.58
C SER A 50 9.44 -16.50 -7.26
N ILE A 51 9.20 -17.80 -7.33
CA ILE A 51 8.84 -18.61 -6.18
C ILE A 51 9.93 -18.58 -5.10
N ASP A 52 11.20 -18.56 -5.50
CA ASP A 52 12.33 -18.50 -4.57
C ASP A 52 12.32 -17.20 -3.73
N LYS A 53 12.02 -16.05 -4.37
CA LYS A 53 11.90 -14.77 -3.66
C LYS A 53 10.74 -14.78 -2.66
N LYS A 54 9.59 -15.33 -3.08
CA LYS A 54 8.42 -15.48 -2.19
C LYS A 54 8.75 -16.40 -1.03
N GLN A 55 9.30 -17.58 -1.30
CA GLN A 55 9.66 -18.55 -0.25
C GLN A 55 10.69 -17.99 0.74
N LEU A 56 11.69 -17.26 0.25
CA LEU A 56 12.70 -16.63 1.09
C LEU A 56 12.08 -15.64 2.09
N VAL A 57 11.22 -14.76 1.63
CA VAL A 57 10.59 -13.74 2.49
C VAL A 57 9.48 -14.34 3.35
N GLU A 58 8.57 -15.11 2.74
CA GLU A 58 7.44 -15.69 3.47
C GLU A 58 7.91 -16.73 4.49
N GLY A 59 8.89 -17.55 4.17
CA GLY A 59 9.45 -18.54 5.08
C GLY A 59 10.07 -17.93 6.34
N ALA A 60 10.65 -16.72 6.23
CA ALA A 60 11.25 -16.02 7.35
C ALA A 60 10.32 -15.02 8.05
N HIS A 61 9.42 -14.34 7.31
CA HIS A 61 8.69 -13.19 7.83
C HIS A 61 7.17 -13.25 7.63
N PHE A 62 6.65 -14.19 6.83
CA PHE A 62 5.20 -14.33 6.63
C PHE A 62 4.74 -15.78 6.84
N THR A 63 5.27 -16.38 7.90
CA THR A 63 4.88 -17.75 8.32
C THR A 63 3.41 -17.78 8.75
N ARG A 64 2.82 -18.97 8.77
CA ARG A 64 1.42 -19.15 9.20
C ARG A 64 1.09 -18.48 10.55
N PRO A 65 1.93 -18.57 11.61
CA PRO A 65 1.68 -17.85 12.85
C PRO A 65 1.66 -16.32 12.70
N VAL A 66 2.50 -15.75 11.82
CA VAL A 66 2.52 -14.30 11.54
C VAL A 66 1.26 -13.91 10.75
N GLU A 67 0.92 -14.64 9.70
CA GLU A 67 -0.29 -14.40 8.92
C GLU A 67 -1.57 -14.45 9.77
N GLN A 68 -1.65 -15.42 10.66
CA GLN A 68 -2.78 -15.60 11.60
C GLN A 68 -2.74 -14.67 12.82
N LEU A 69 -1.72 -13.83 12.91
CA LEU A 69 -1.55 -12.85 14.00
C LEU A 69 -1.49 -13.50 15.40
N ILE A 70 -0.87 -14.67 15.49
CA ILE A 70 -0.66 -15.42 16.73
C ILE A 70 0.60 -14.90 17.43
N ARG A 71 1.72 -14.83 16.71
CA ARG A 71 3.03 -14.34 17.17
C ARG A 71 3.90 -13.96 15.99
N GLY A 72 4.95 -13.18 16.23
CA GLY A 72 6.01 -12.98 15.25
C GLY A 72 6.87 -14.23 15.05
N ASN A 73 7.69 -14.22 14.02
CA ASN A 73 8.69 -15.25 13.76
C ASN A 73 10.10 -14.76 14.12
N THR A 74 10.45 -13.56 13.69
CA THR A 74 11.73 -12.89 14.02
C THR A 74 11.59 -11.86 15.14
N SER A 75 10.37 -11.53 15.52
CA SER A 75 10.02 -10.60 16.59
C SER A 75 8.92 -11.19 17.49
N ALA A 76 8.74 -10.64 18.70
CA ALA A 76 7.72 -11.12 19.64
C ALA A 76 6.29 -10.95 19.09
N GLU A 77 6.00 -9.82 18.42
CA GLU A 77 4.71 -9.51 17.83
C GLU A 77 4.79 -9.55 16.28
N PRO A 78 3.68 -9.85 15.57
CA PRO A 78 3.66 -9.97 14.10
C PRO A 78 4.08 -8.71 13.34
N GLY A 79 3.98 -7.52 13.97
CA GLY A 79 4.17 -6.24 13.31
C GLY A 79 5.52 -6.06 12.62
N GLY A 80 6.61 -6.49 13.23
CA GLY A 80 7.95 -6.40 12.65
C GLY A 80 8.15 -7.30 11.43
N ASP A 81 7.59 -8.49 11.47
CA ASP A 81 7.64 -9.44 10.36
C ASP A 81 6.74 -8.99 9.20
N LEU A 82 5.55 -8.44 9.50
CA LEU A 82 4.67 -7.82 8.50
C LEU A 82 5.30 -6.59 7.86
N ASP A 83 6.00 -5.74 8.65
CA ASP A 83 6.76 -4.61 8.15
C ASP A 83 7.84 -5.04 7.15
N TYR A 84 8.63 -6.07 7.50
CA TYR A 84 9.65 -6.59 6.60
C TYR A 84 9.04 -7.13 5.30
N THR A 85 8.00 -7.95 5.43
CA THR A 85 7.29 -8.54 4.28
C THR A 85 6.78 -7.47 3.32
N LEU A 86 6.15 -6.40 3.85
CA LEU A 86 5.59 -5.31 3.04
C LEU A 86 6.63 -4.29 2.55
N ARG A 87 7.83 -4.32 3.06
CA ARG A 87 8.97 -3.61 2.44
C ARG A 87 9.55 -4.41 1.27
N ALA A 88 9.61 -5.72 1.40
CA ALA A 88 10.08 -6.61 0.32
C ALA A 88 9.05 -6.77 -0.81
N PHE A 89 7.78 -6.87 -0.46
CA PHE A 89 6.64 -7.01 -1.38
C PHE A 89 5.54 -6.01 -1.01
N PRO A 90 5.61 -4.76 -1.48
CA PRO A 90 4.62 -3.74 -1.11
C PRO A 90 3.18 -4.13 -1.43
N ASN A 91 2.96 -4.83 -2.53
CA ASN A 91 1.65 -5.29 -2.99
C ASN A 91 1.31 -6.74 -2.58
N HIS A 92 1.88 -7.26 -1.48
CA HIS A 92 1.53 -8.57 -0.97
C HIS A 92 0.14 -8.55 -0.31
N PRO A 93 -0.92 -9.12 -0.94
CA PRO A 93 -2.30 -8.87 -0.50
C PRO A 93 -2.61 -9.50 0.87
N ARG A 94 -2.10 -10.69 1.13
CA ARG A 94 -2.31 -11.38 2.42
C ARG A 94 -1.62 -10.65 3.56
N ALA A 95 -0.41 -10.13 3.34
CA ALA A 95 0.32 -9.37 4.36
C ALA A 95 -0.33 -8.02 4.66
N LEU A 96 -0.84 -7.30 3.63
CA LEU A 96 -1.64 -6.08 3.80
C LEU A 96 -2.90 -6.35 4.61
N ASN A 97 -3.62 -7.43 4.30
CA ASN A 97 -4.80 -7.83 5.06
C ASN A 97 -4.45 -8.16 6.52
N SER A 98 -3.40 -8.94 6.76
CA SER A 98 -2.95 -9.28 8.12
C SER A 98 -2.56 -8.03 8.91
N LEU A 99 -1.81 -7.10 8.30
CA LEU A 99 -1.44 -5.84 8.95
C LEU A 99 -2.67 -4.98 9.30
N MET A 100 -3.63 -4.86 8.38
CA MET A 100 -4.90 -4.18 8.63
C MET A 100 -5.65 -4.80 9.81
N GLN A 101 -5.81 -6.13 9.82
CA GLN A 101 -6.49 -6.84 10.92
C GLN A 101 -5.75 -6.68 12.25
N TRP A 102 -4.41 -6.68 12.22
CA TRP A 102 -3.58 -6.46 13.41
C TRP A 102 -3.82 -5.09 14.02
N GLY A 103 -3.86 -4.03 13.19
CA GLY A 103 -4.16 -2.68 13.65
C GLY A 103 -5.56 -2.55 14.24
N PHE A 104 -6.58 -3.15 13.62
CA PHE A 104 -7.93 -3.15 14.18
C PHE A 104 -8.02 -3.91 15.49
N ARG A 105 -7.36 -5.06 15.61
CA ARG A 105 -7.28 -5.85 16.85
C ARG A 105 -6.60 -5.07 17.98
N LYS A 106 -5.50 -4.38 17.68
CA LYS A 106 -4.74 -3.57 18.65
C LYS A 106 -5.31 -2.16 18.83
N LYS A 107 -6.34 -1.75 18.06
CA LYS A 107 -6.95 -0.42 18.07
C LYS A 107 -5.93 0.70 17.86
N THR A 108 -5.01 0.52 16.93
CA THR A 108 -3.95 1.48 16.61
C THR A 108 -3.70 1.52 15.13
N ASP A 109 -3.35 2.71 14.62
CA ASP A 109 -2.94 2.89 13.23
C ASP A 109 -1.45 2.57 13.01
N ARG A 110 -0.67 2.45 14.09
CA ARG A 110 0.75 2.11 14.04
C ARG A 110 1.04 1.00 15.06
N PRO A 111 0.80 -0.27 14.68
CA PRO A 111 1.11 -1.40 15.54
C PRO A 111 2.61 -1.48 15.88
N SER A 112 2.93 -2.04 17.05
CA SER A 112 4.32 -2.28 17.47
C SER A 112 5.07 -3.07 16.39
N GLY A 113 6.32 -2.68 16.13
CA GLY A 113 7.18 -3.28 15.12
C GLY A 113 7.00 -2.73 13.70
N THR A 114 5.96 -1.93 13.43
CA THR A 114 5.79 -1.30 12.10
C THR A 114 6.57 0.01 11.99
N LYS A 115 7.20 0.22 10.84
CA LYS A 115 7.95 1.44 10.55
C LYS A 115 7.03 2.64 10.32
N TRP A 116 5.87 2.42 9.69
CA TRP A 116 4.89 3.45 9.33
C TRP A 116 3.48 3.12 9.85
N PRO A 117 2.56 4.09 9.84
CA PRO A 117 1.14 3.83 9.99
C PRO A 117 0.62 2.89 8.89
N ILE A 118 -0.47 2.15 9.18
CA ILE A 118 -1.04 1.15 8.27
C ILE A 118 -1.40 1.76 6.91
N TRP A 119 -1.98 2.95 6.89
CA TRP A 119 -2.34 3.61 5.62
C TRP A 119 -1.14 3.84 4.70
N CYS A 120 0.04 4.04 5.26
CA CYS A 120 1.27 4.16 4.48
C CYS A 120 1.63 2.88 3.70
N TYR A 121 1.36 1.71 4.26
CA TYR A 121 1.61 0.46 3.55
C TYR A 121 0.68 0.30 2.36
N PHE A 122 -0.58 0.72 2.49
CA PHE A 122 -1.51 0.76 1.36
C PHE A 122 -1.12 1.80 0.31
N ASP A 123 -0.79 3.03 0.73
CA ASP A 123 -0.30 4.07 -0.16
C ASP A 123 0.94 3.61 -0.94
N ARG A 124 1.91 3.01 -0.25
CA ARG A 124 3.11 2.43 -0.87
C ARG A 124 2.77 1.34 -1.88
N ALA A 125 1.83 0.48 -1.57
CA ALA A 125 1.41 -0.61 -2.45
C ALA A 125 0.74 -0.07 -3.73
N VAL A 126 -0.18 0.89 -3.61
CA VAL A 126 -0.85 1.54 -4.74
C VAL A 126 0.14 2.33 -5.62
N ARG A 127 1.08 3.07 -5.01
CA ARG A 127 2.12 3.79 -5.77
C ARG A 127 3.11 2.84 -6.45
N PHE A 128 3.37 1.68 -5.85
CA PHE A 128 4.28 0.68 -6.39
C PHE A 128 3.67 -0.06 -7.59
N GLN A 129 2.41 -0.47 -7.47
CA GLN A 129 1.65 -1.15 -8.53
C GLN A 129 0.26 -0.51 -8.69
N PRO A 130 0.15 0.56 -9.49
CA PRO A 130 -1.11 1.30 -9.65
C PRO A 130 -2.21 0.51 -10.37
N ASP A 131 -1.85 -0.59 -11.04
CA ASP A 131 -2.73 -1.51 -11.76
C ASP A 131 -3.18 -2.72 -10.91
N ASP A 132 -2.74 -2.81 -9.64
CA ASP A 132 -3.12 -3.92 -8.77
C ASP A 132 -4.51 -3.69 -8.14
N ALA A 133 -5.54 -4.22 -8.80
CA ALA A 133 -6.92 -4.12 -8.35
C ALA A 133 -7.14 -4.72 -6.94
N GLN A 134 -6.45 -5.82 -6.62
CA GLN A 134 -6.59 -6.48 -5.32
C GLN A 134 -6.09 -5.59 -4.17
N VAL A 135 -4.98 -4.90 -4.37
CA VAL A 135 -4.47 -3.92 -3.41
C VAL A 135 -5.45 -2.78 -3.20
N LYS A 136 -5.98 -2.19 -4.29
CA LYS A 136 -6.96 -1.10 -4.22
C LYS A 136 -8.24 -1.51 -3.51
N MET A 137 -8.75 -2.72 -3.77
CA MET A 137 -9.91 -3.26 -3.05
C MET A 137 -9.64 -3.42 -1.55
N LEU A 138 -8.48 -3.94 -1.17
CA LEU A 138 -8.09 -4.05 0.25
C LEU A 138 -7.94 -2.67 0.90
N TYR A 139 -7.40 -1.70 0.18
CA TYR A 139 -7.30 -0.31 0.67
C TYR A 139 -8.68 0.32 0.88
N ALA A 140 -9.60 0.09 -0.05
CA ALA A 140 -11.00 0.54 0.11
C ALA A 140 -11.66 -0.06 1.36
N ILE A 141 -11.44 -1.35 1.64
CA ILE A 141 -11.92 -2.00 2.87
C ILE A 141 -11.34 -1.31 4.11
N TYR A 142 -10.02 -1.05 4.13
CA TYR A 142 -9.38 -0.34 5.23
C TYR A 142 -9.99 1.05 5.44
N LEU A 143 -10.09 1.85 4.37
CA LEU A 143 -10.63 3.21 4.39
C LEU A 143 -12.09 3.23 4.87
N SER A 144 -12.93 2.32 4.38
CA SER A 144 -14.32 2.18 4.82
C SER A 144 -14.40 1.90 6.32
N ARG A 145 -13.61 0.96 6.84
CA ARG A 145 -13.57 0.65 8.28
C ARG A 145 -12.99 1.79 9.14
N LYS A 146 -12.23 2.71 8.53
CA LYS A 146 -11.73 3.94 9.16
C LYS A 146 -12.72 5.11 9.10
N GLY A 147 -13.92 4.90 8.56
CA GLY A 147 -14.94 5.95 8.42
C GLY A 147 -14.66 6.94 7.27
N LYS A 148 -13.92 6.52 6.26
CA LYS A 148 -13.52 7.29 5.08
C LYS A 148 -14.19 6.77 3.79
N PRO A 149 -15.53 6.77 3.68
CA PRO A 149 -16.24 6.12 2.58
C PRO A 149 -15.98 6.78 1.22
N ARG A 150 -15.75 8.10 1.16
CA ARG A 150 -15.44 8.79 -0.09
C ARG A 150 -14.08 8.34 -0.66
N GLU A 151 -13.07 8.26 0.19
CA GLU A 151 -11.74 7.78 -0.20
C GLU A 151 -11.80 6.29 -0.61
N ALA A 152 -12.62 5.48 0.08
CA ALA A 152 -12.84 4.09 -0.28
C ALA A 152 -13.48 3.94 -1.68
N SER A 153 -14.51 4.77 -2.01
CA SER A 153 -15.13 4.75 -3.35
C SER A 153 -14.13 5.08 -4.46
N ILE A 154 -13.25 6.06 -4.25
CA ILE A 154 -12.19 6.40 -5.21
C ILE A 154 -11.30 5.18 -5.48
N GLN A 155 -10.86 4.45 -4.45
CA GLN A 155 -10.03 3.26 -4.64
C GLN A 155 -10.76 2.15 -5.39
N LEU A 156 -12.07 1.99 -5.21
CA LEU A 156 -12.87 1.01 -5.94
C LEU A 156 -13.05 1.41 -7.41
N GLU A 157 -13.31 2.69 -7.69
CA GLU A 157 -13.43 3.22 -9.06
C GLU A 157 -12.10 3.04 -9.82
N GLU A 158 -10.98 3.34 -9.18
CA GLU A 158 -9.65 3.14 -9.75
C GLU A 158 -9.25 1.67 -9.91
N ALA A 159 -9.89 0.74 -9.20
CA ALA A 159 -9.66 -0.69 -9.34
C ALA A 159 -10.39 -1.29 -10.56
N GLN A 160 -11.55 -0.73 -10.93
CA GLN A 160 -12.45 -1.30 -11.95
C GLN A 160 -11.78 -1.68 -13.27
N PRO A 161 -10.89 -0.84 -13.87
CA PRO A 161 -10.25 -1.19 -15.15
C PRO A 161 -9.40 -2.46 -15.11
N PHE A 162 -8.95 -2.86 -13.92
CA PHE A 162 -7.99 -3.96 -13.71
C PHE A 162 -8.63 -5.20 -13.07
N VAL A 163 -9.97 -5.17 -12.83
CA VAL A 163 -10.72 -6.32 -12.32
C VAL A 163 -10.97 -7.30 -13.46
N GLY A 164 -10.14 -8.24 -13.67
CA GLY A 164 -10.21 -9.22 -14.76
C GLY A 164 -8.84 -9.69 -15.25
N ASP A 165 -7.83 -8.88 -15.03
CA ASP A 165 -6.45 -9.20 -15.40
C ASP A 165 -5.71 -10.00 -14.30
N SER A 166 -6.42 -10.35 -13.21
CA SER A 166 -5.87 -11.01 -12.01
C SER A 166 -6.15 -12.52 -11.97
N ALA A 167 -6.38 -13.16 -13.14
CA ALA A 167 -6.60 -14.60 -13.22
C ALA A 167 -5.33 -15.37 -13.57
#